data_1cdf0a8c9b1fdfd5347037c1abfe2cca
#
_entry.id   1cdf0a8c9b1fdfd5347037c1abfe2cca
#
_cell.length_a   1.000
_cell.length_b   1.000
_cell.length_c   1.000
_cell.angle_alpha   90.00
_cell.angle_beta   90.00
_cell.angle_gamma   90.00
#
_symmetry.space_group_name_H-M   'P 1'
#
loop_
_entity.id
_entity.type
_entity.pdbx_description
1 polymer ?
#
loop_
_entity_poly.entity_id
_entity_poly.type
_entity_poly.pdbx_seq_one_letter_code
_entity_poly.pdbx_strand_id
1 'polypeptide(L)'
;MTFGKFLKECIDKRNISIAHLTKTSGINRGKLYYVYDGKRKLTEDELFSLIDKAGFSSAESEKLIDLYFKELYGKIEFSRIKYLENAIQSDNYTGESCEFNSTEHDIKGSIENQKQLINSIVYMFYHDREIISNYSFLDKEIDNAVFESVLISQTHLIHIMDLSTDELGEENIERIFASLKYMYNNCFPVSRYTNITQMKYENMFPYYFVGEKYVILYNNSNGIFIDNIDTVKTIRENVYKIASTSTPLGTKPDDIMFVKSMYEKGSKAEGDATTTFTYYPCIAKYVDYDFMYSVTKNEIPEKEMLVNVAYEHYSKFYFEHKFRQITTVTGIEKFAETGCFQEIPAIYVNAASQKQRINVLKKLVSAIDNNELFVLDEDKVNMNSGVEIENHNKKLIISGYDFEKDNFASNDNFIVSFDDSSIIKTFGNFIDYIIHSKKVYSNEYAKRFIESLIVKLEHMNPD
;
A
#
# COMPACT_ATOMS: atom_id res chain seq x y z
N MET A 1 22.83 -8.24 15.22
CA MET A 1 22.45 -8.86 16.51
C MET A 1 21.35 -9.86 16.24
N THR A 2 21.39 -11.07 16.80
CA THR A 2 20.33 -12.08 16.67
C THR A 2 19.30 -11.93 17.78
N PHE A 3 18.09 -12.46 17.56
CA PHE A 3 17.01 -12.50 18.57
C PHE A 3 17.52 -13.09 19.91
N GLY A 4 18.09 -14.29 19.85
CA GLY A 4 18.55 -14.99 21.07
C GLY A 4 19.63 -14.24 21.85
N LYS A 5 20.56 -13.58 21.17
CA LYS A 5 21.60 -12.76 21.83
C LYS A 5 20.99 -11.54 22.51
N PHE A 6 20.10 -10.83 21.82
CA PHE A 6 19.45 -9.63 22.38
C PHE A 6 18.52 -10.00 23.54
N LEU A 7 17.78 -11.09 23.43
CA LEU A 7 16.96 -11.60 24.52
C LEU A 7 17.81 -11.89 25.78
N LYS A 8 18.95 -12.55 25.61
CA LYS A 8 19.86 -12.83 26.71
C LYS A 8 20.37 -11.54 27.37
N GLU A 9 20.81 -10.57 26.56
CA GLU A 9 21.26 -9.25 27.06
C GLU A 9 20.18 -8.54 27.88
N CYS A 10 18.92 -8.55 27.44
CA CYS A 10 17.81 -7.94 28.17
C CYS A 10 17.56 -8.64 29.51
N ILE A 11 17.60 -9.97 29.55
CA ILE A 11 17.41 -10.77 30.77
C ILE A 11 18.57 -10.53 31.76
N ASP A 12 19.81 -10.56 31.28
CA ASP A 12 21.00 -10.36 32.12
C ASP A 12 21.04 -8.93 32.69
N LYS A 13 20.79 -7.92 31.86
CA LYS A 13 20.73 -6.50 32.27
C LYS A 13 19.70 -6.22 33.38
N ARG A 14 18.59 -6.92 33.35
CA ARG A 14 17.49 -6.76 34.32
C ARG A 14 17.56 -7.70 35.48
N ASN A 15 18.60 -8.56 35.56
CA ASN A 15 18.75 -9.59 36.59
C ASN A 15 17.49 -10.49 36.72
N ILE A 16 16.83 -10.81 35.60
CA ILE A 16 15.63 -11.63 35.61
C ILE A 16 16.01 -13.07 35.90
N SER A 17 15.42 -13.66 36.94
CA SER A 17 15.63 -15.07 37.25
C SER A 17 15.08 -15.97 36.13
N ILE A 18 15.95 -16.76 35.50
CA ILE A 18 15.55 -17.73 34.47
C ILE A 18 14.54 -18.72 35.02
N ALA A 19 14.69 -19.15 36.30
CA ALA A 19 13.74 -20.07 36.94
C ALA A 19 12.35 -19.43 37.10
N HIS A 20 12.29 -18.16 37.46
CA HIS A 20 11.04 -17.41 37.52
C HIS A 20 10.42 -17.24 36.12
N LEU A 21 11.22 -16.80 35.15
CA LEU A 21 10.77 -16.57 33.79
C LEU A 21 10.20 -17.83 33.12
N THR A 22 10.89 -18.97 33.26
CA THR A 22 10.41 -20.25 32.73
C THR A 22 9.14 -20.73 33.39
N LYS A 23 8.98 -20.51 34.71
CA LYS A 23 7.77 -20.85 35.46
C LYS A 23 6.58 -20.01 35.02
N THR A 24 6.77 -18.72 34.76
CA THR A 24 5.70 -17.76 34.43
C THR A 24 5.32 -17.77 32.96
N SER A 25 6.30 -17.92 32.04
CA SER A 25 6.06 -17.96 30.59
C SER A 25 5.68 -19.34 30.04
N GLY A 26 5.87 -20.42 30.86
CA GLY A 26 5.65 -21.79 30.40
C GLY A 26 6.76 -22.34 29.49
N ILE A 27 7.80 -21.58 29.22
CA ILE A 27 8.91 -22.00 28.33
C ILE A 27 9.87 -22.89 29.08
N ASN A 28 10.20 -24.06 28.53
CA ASN A 28 11.18 -24.95 29.13
C ASN A 28 12.56 -24.30 29.20
N ARG A 29 13.24 -24.44 30.35
CA ARG A 29 14.58 -23.86 30.58
C ARG A 29 15.61 -24.28 29.52
N GLY A 30 15.63 -25.54 29.13
CA GLY A 30 16.51 -26.04 28.07
C GLY A 30 16.21 -25.39 26.71
N LYS A 31 14.93 -25.19 26.37
CA LYS A 31 14.54 -24.50 25.15
C LYS A 31 15.05 -23.06 25.14
N LEU A 32 14.98 -22.33 26.28
CA LEU A 32 15.45 -20.95 26.37
C LEU A 32 16.96 -20.84 26.09
N TYR A 33 17.78 -21.76 26.60
CA TYR A 33 19.22 -21.81 26.28
C TYR A 33 19.47 -22.11 24.80
N TYR A 34 18.72 -23.02 24.18
CA TYR A 34 18.82 -23.26 22.74
C TYR A 34 18.40 -22.05 21.90
N VAL A 35 17.46 -21.24 22.38
CA VAL A 35 17.08 -19.98 21.75
C VAL A 35 18.20 -18.96 21.83
N TYR A 36 18.89 -18.81 22.97
CA TYR A 36 20.05 -17.93 23.11
C TYR A 36 21.17 -18.27 22.12
N ASP A 37 21.39 -19.56 21.90
CA ASP A 37 22.39 -20.07 20.96
C ASP A 37 21.92 -20.04 19.48
N GLY A 38 20.68 -19.62 19.21
CA GLY A 38 20.09 -19.64 17.86
C GLY A 38 19.79 -21.06 17.32
N LYS A 39 19.82 -22.09 18.18
CA LYS A 39 19.57 -23.50 17.78
C LYS A 39 18.08 -23.86 17.72
N ARG A 40 17.23 -23.08 18.39
CA ARG A 40 15.75 -23.24 18.36
C ARG A 40 15.10 -21.87 18.31
N LYS A 41 13.88 -21.84 17.74
CA LYS A 41 13.01 -20.67 17.74
C LYS A 41 11.90 -20.85 18.78
N LEU A 42 11.41 -19.75 19.33
CA LEU A 42 10.15 -19.70 20.08
C LEU A 42 8.98 -19.84 19.09
N THR A 43 7.84 -20.27 19.57
CA THR A 43 6.56 -20.00 18.89
C THR A 43 6.16 -18.55 19.16
N GLU A 44 5.21 -18.00 18.42
CA GLU A 44 4.70 -16.65 18.65
C GLU A 44 4.08 -16.52 20.04
N ASP A 45 3.27 -17.51 20.46
CA ASP A 45 2.69 -17.53 21.80
C ASP A 45 3.74 -17.52 22.90
N GLU A 46 4.82 -18.28 22.72
CA GLU A 46 5.94 -18.30 23.67
C GLU A 46 6.67 -16.94 23.69
N LEU A 47 6.87 -16.32 22.53
CA LEU A 47 7.48 -14.98 22.43
C LEU A 47 6.66 -13.96 23.22
N PHE A 48 5.36 -13.90 22.95
CA PHE A 48 4.49 -12.91 23.60
C PHE A 48 4.28 -13.20 25.07
N SER A 49 4.14 -14.47 25.46
CA SER A 49 4.10 -14.86 26.88
C SER A 49 5.39 -14.44 27.61
N LEU A 50 6.52 -14.60 26.95
CA LEU A 50 7.82 -14.19 27.52
C LEU A 50 7.92 -12.66 27.64
N ILE A 51 7.54 -11.91 26.62
CA ILE A 51 7.54 -10.45 26.64
C ILE A 51 6.64 -9.91 27.75
N ASP A 52 5.44 -10.43 27.85
CA ASP A 52 4.44 -9.99 28.83
C ASP A 52 4.88 -10.29 30.30
N LYS A 53 5.60 -11.40 30.53
CA LYS A 53 6.01 -11.84 31.88
C LYS A 53 7.39 -11.35 32.29
N ALA A 54 8.24 -10.98 31.34
CA ALA A 54 9.60 -10.51 31.64
C ALA A 54 9.66 -9.04 32.06
N GLY A 55 8.61 -8.25 31.84
CA GLY A 55 8.56 -6.83 32.18
C GLY A 55 9.56 -6.00 31.38
N PHE A 56 9.82 -6.35 30.12
CA PHE A 56 10.66 -5.56 29.22
C PHE A 56 10.04 -4.16 28.99
N SER A 57 10.88 -3.19 28.69
CA SER A 57 10.39 -1.88 28.25
C SER A 57 9.72 -1.99 26.86
N SER A 58 8.91 -1.00 26.50
CA SER A 58 8.28 -0.96 25.17
C SER A 58 9.31 -1.09 24.04
N ALA A 59 10.41 -0.33 24.11
CA ALA A 59 11.48 -0.39 23.12
C ALA A 59 12.21 -1.75 23.05
N GLU A 60 12.42 -2.41 24.20
CA GLU A 60 13.01 -3.76 24.24
C GLU A 60 12.05 -4.79 23.65
N SER A 61 10.75 -4.69 23.97
CA SER A 61 9.71 -5.57 23.45
C SER A 61 9.57 -5.45 21.95
N GLU A 62 9.50 -4.24 21.43
CA GLU A 62 9.43 -3.96 20.00
C GLU A 62 10.64 -4.52 19.25
N LYS A 63 11.85 -4.25 19.76
CA LYS A 63 13.07 -4.78 19.17
C LYS A 63 13.16 -6.31 19.22
N LEU A 64 12.65 -6.96 20.26
CA LEU A 64 12.56 -8.42 20.35
C LEU A 64 11.60 -8.96 19.28
N ILE A 65 10.45 -8.34 19.12
CA ILE A 65 9.46 -8.69 18.09
C ILE A 65 10.09 -8.55 16.71
N ASP A 66 10.72 -7.43 16.41
CA ASP A 66 11.37 -7.18 15.12
C ASP A 66 12.48 -8.19 14.82
N LEU A 67 13.32 -8.51 15.79
CA LEU A 67 14.38 -9.51 15.61
C LEU A 67 13.82 -10.91 15.39
N TYR A 68 12.73 -11.27 16.08
CA TYR A 68 12.04 -12.55 15.90
C TYR A 68 11.49 -12.69 14.48
N PHE A 69 10.73 -11.70 14.00
CA PHE A 69 10.17 -11.73 12.66
C PHE A 69 11.22 -11.61 11.57
N LYS A 70 12.30 -10.89 11.83
CA LYS A 70 13.46 -10.87 10.94
C LYS A 70 14.13 -12.24 10.78
N GLU A 71 14.18 -13.04 11.84
CA GLU A 71 14.67 -14.42 11.75
C GLU A 71 13.64 -15.38 11.13
N LEU A 72 12.35 -15.06 11.25
CA LEU A 72 11.25 -15.84 10.66
C LEU A 72 11.20 -15.68 9.14
N TYR A 73 11.13 -14.45 8.66
CA TYR A 73 10.97 -14.12 7.24
C TYR A 73 12.30 -14.04 6.46
N GLY A 74 13.42 -13.86 7.18
CA GLY A 74 14.72 -13.53 6.59
C GLY A 74 14.94 -12.02 6.44
N LYS A 75 16.19 -11.63 6.23
CA LYS A 75 16.59 -10.22 6.26
C LYS A 75 15.92 -9.38 5.17
N ILE A 76 15.94 -9.88 3.93
CA ILE A 76 15.40 -9.15 2.77
C ILE A 76 13.90 -8.96 2.90
N GLU A 77 13.17 -10.04 3.14
CA GLU A 77 11.71 -9.99 3.26
C GLU A 77 11.25 -9.13 4.45
N PHE A 78 11.97 -9.19 5.56
CA PHE A 78 11.66 -8.33 6.70
C PHE A 78 11.94 -6.84 6.41
N SER A 79 12.96 -6.52 5.62
CA SER A 79 13.19 -5.14 5.16
C SER A 79 12.02 -4.63 4.32
N ARG A 80 11.49 -5.46 3.41
CA ARG A 80 10.30 -5.12 2.61
C ARG A 80 9.06 -4.88 3.48
N ILE A 81 8.84 -5.77 4.47
CA ILE A 81 7.73 -5.62 5.43
C ILE A 81 7.84 -4.28 6.19
N LYS A 82 9.03 -3.95 6.67
CA LYS A 82 9.26 -2.67 7.38
C LYS A 82 9.11 -1.46 6.46
N TYR A 83 9.49 -1.59 5.21
CA TYR A 83 9.25 -0.54 4.23
C TYR A 83 7.74 -0.33 4.01
N LEU A 84 6.97 -1.39 3.82
CA LEU A 84 5.50 -1.31 3.69
C LEU A 84 4.87 -0.66 4.92
N GLU A 85 5.29 -1.05 6.12
CA GLU A 85 4.83 -0.44 7.37
C GLU A 85 5.06 1.08 7.41
N ASN A 86 6.22 1.53 6.95
CA ASN A 86 6.52 2.96 6.89
C ASN A 86 5.75 3.67 5.75
N ALA A 87 5.63 3.02 4.59
CA ALA A 87 4.99 3.59 3.41
C ALA A 87 3.49 3.85 3.62
N ILE A 88 2.78 2.95 4.28
CA ILE A 88 1.34 3.13 4.57
C ILE A 88 1.06 4.21 5.61
N GLN A 89 2.06 4.57 6.43
CA GLN A 89 1.95 5.60 7.46
C GLN A 89 2.30 7.00 6.93
N SER A 90 2.93 7.08 5.77
CA SER A 90 3.42 8.35 5.26
C SER A 90 2.32 9.12 4.53
N ASP A 91 2.18 10.41 4.85
CA ASP A 91 1.41 11.37 4.06
C ASP A 91 2.13 11.75 2.75
N ASN A 92 3.13 10.96 2.33
CA ASN A 92 4.01 11.22 1.19
C ASN A 92 3.29 11.24 -0.18
N TYR A 93 1.98 11.11 -0.21
CA TYR A 93 1.17 11.28 -1.43
C TYR A 93 0.90 12.76 -1.75
N THR A 94 1.13 13.68 -0.79
CA THR A 94 1.11 15.12 -1.02
C THR A 94 2.54 15.58 -1.25
N GLY A 95 2.89 15.92 -2.50
CA GLY A 95 4.23 16.42 -2.82
C GLY A 95 4.53 17.72 -2.07
N GLU A 96 5.72 17.81 -1.44
CA GLU A 96 6.24 19.08 -0.96
C GLU A 96 6.63 19.91 -2.18
N SER A 97 6.09 21.14 -2.31
CA SER A 97 6.43 22.03 -3.41
C SER A 97 7.84 22.61 -3.20
N CYS A 98 8.75 22.30 -4.10
CA CYS A 98 10.03 22.99 -4.22
C CYS A 98 9.95 24.00 -5.36
N GLU A 99 10.24 25.25 -5.10
CA GLU A 99 10.32 26.26 -6.17
C GLU A 99 11.61 26.07 -6.99
N PHE A 100 11.49 25.49 -8.18
CA PHE A 100 12.57 25.47 -9.16
C PHE A 100 12.53 26.73 -10.02
N ASN A 101 13.49 27.62 -9.83
CA ASN A 101 13.71 28.73 -10.74
C ASN A 101 14.48 28.25 -11.99
N SER A 102 13.77 27.95 -13.08
CA SER A 102 14.39 27.67 -14.38
C SER A 102 14.90 28.97 -14.99
N THR A 103 16.20 29.25 -14.85
CA THR A 103 16.86 30.25 -15.70
C THR A 103 17.34 29.57 -16.98
N GLU A 104 17.00 30.15 -18.13
CA GLU A 104 17.56 29.80 -19.44
C GLU A 104 19.09 29.81 -19.39
N HIS A 105 19.71 28.68 -19.22
CA HIS A 105 21.14 28.51 -19.45
C HIS A 105 21.35 27.41 -20.45
N ASP A 106 22.36 27.63 -21.32
CA ASP A 106 22.81 26.72 -22.38
C ASP A 106 22.94 25.27 -21.95
N ILE A 107 21.81 24.54 -21.98
CA ILE A 107 21.75 23.13 -21.67
C ILE A 107 22.08 22.39 -22.94
N LYS A 108 23.37 22.22 -23.25
CA LYS A 108 23.83 21.46 -24.41
C LYS A 108 25.07 20.65 -24.09
N GLY A 109 25.08 19.40 -24.53
CA GLY A 109 26.25 18.55 -24.46
C GLY A 109 26.37 17.75 -23.18
N SER A 110 27.49 17.84 -22.46
CA SER A 110 27.75 17.05 -21.26
C SER A 110 27.07 17.61 -20.03
N ILE A 111 26.47 16.72 -19.22
CA ILE A 111 25.94 17.00 -17.88
C ILE A 111 27.01 16.53 -16.89
N GLU A 112 27.54 17.44 -16.08
CA GLU A 112 28.69 17.20 -15.21
C GLU A 112 28.33 17.08 -13.71
N ASN A 113 27.09 17.44 -13.35
CA ASN A 113 26.63 17.39 -11.96
C ASN A 113 25.10 17.29 -11.87
N GLN A 114 24.62 16.94 -10.68
CA GLN A 114 23.18 16.73 -10.41
C GLN A 114 22.33 17.96 -10.65
N LYS A 115 22.82 19.16 -10.34
CA LYS A 115 22.08 20.40 -10.57
C LYS A 115 21.84 20.63 -12.07
N GLN A 116 22.86 20.40 -12.90
CA GLN A 116 22.71 20.47 -14.36
C GLN A 116 21.75 19.42 -14.88
N LEU A 117 21.80 18.20 -14.33
CA LEU A 117 20.88 17.13 -14.68
C LEU A 117 19.43 17.53 -14.37
N ILE A 118 19.15 17.98 -13.15
CA ILE A 118 17.81 18.43 -12.74
C ILE A 118 17.33 19.57 -13.63
N ASN A 119 18.16 20.59 -13.89
CA ASN A 119 17.79 21.69 -14.77
C ASN A 119 17.46 21.23 -16.19
N SER A 120 18.22 20.24 -16.70
CA SER A 120 17.98 19.66 -18.02
C SER A 120 16.66 18.88 -18.07
N ILE A 121 16.34 18.13 -17.01
CA ILE A 121 15.08 17.42 -16.87
C ILE A 121 13.92 18.42 -16.86
N VAL A 122 13.97 19.41 -15.99
CA VAL A 122 12.94 20.46 -15.88
C VAL A 122 12.74 21.16 -17.22
N TYR A 123 13.83 21.58 -17.88
CA TYR A 123 13.77 22.19 -19.21
C TYR A 123 13.06 21.31 -20.22
N MET A 124 13.35 20.01 -20.24
CA MET A 124 12.72 19.06 -21.16
C MET A 124 11.20 18.97 -20.92
N PHE A 125 10.74 18.92 -19.66
CA PHE A 125 9.32 18.89 -19.34
C PHE A 125 8.55 20.15 -19.79
N TYR A 126 9.19 21.29 -19.84
CA TYR A 126 8.56 22.52 -20.34
C TYR A 126 8.48 22.59 -21.88
N HIS A 127 9.26 21.77 -22.60
CA HIS A 127 9.39 21.87 -24.05
C HIS A 127 8.88 20.68 -24.84
N ASP A 128 8.71 19.52 -24.18
CA ASP A 128 8.17 18.30 -24.77
C ASP A 128 6.78 17.98 -24.18
N ARG A 129 5.89 17.47 -25.04
CA ARG A 129 4.52 17.11 -24.63
C ARG A 129 4.41 15.71 -24.07
N GLU A 130 5.31 14.84 -24.49
CA GLU A 130 5.38 13.46 -24.04
C GLU A 130 6.83 13.07 -23.80
N ILE A 131 7.09 12.48 -22.64
CA ILE A 131 8.41 12.00 -22.23
C ILE A 131 8.30 10.53 -21.82
N ILE A 132 9.24 9.72 -22.29
CA ILE A 132 9.41 8.32 -21.84
C ILE A 132 10.66 8.27 -20.98
N SER A 133 10.56 7.67 -19.80
CA SER A 133 11.70 7.61 -18.86
C SER A 133 11.79 6.26 -18.15
N ASN A 134 12.96 5.99 -17.56
CA ASN A 134 13.19 4.87 -16.65
C ASN A 134 14.02 5.31 -15.43
N TYR A 135 13.92 6.56 -15.02
CA TYR A 135 14.67 7.07 -13.87
C TYR A 135 14.34 6.31 -12.57
N SER A 136 15.24 6.40 -11.59
CA SER A 136 14.99 5.75 -10.30
C SER A 136 14.12 6.62 -9.41
N PHE A 137 12.95 6.15 -9.01
CA PHE A 137 12.12 6.77 -7.97
C PHE A 137 12.80 6.87 -6.59
N LEU A 138 13.92 6.16 -6.41
CA LEU A 138 14.69 6.20 -5.17
C LEU A 138 15.65 7.41 -5.09
N ASP A 139 15.91 8.07 -6.22
CA ASP A 139 16.59 9.35 -6.25
C ASP A 139 15.59 10.48 -5.97
N LYS A 140 15.47 10.84 -4.70
CA LYS A 140 14.47 11.79 -4.22
C LYS A 140 14.56 13.17 -4.87
N GLU A 141 15.76 13.65 -5.22
CA GLU A 141 15.93 14.96 -5.84
C GLU A 141 15.43 14.95 -7.29
N ILE A 142 15.78 13.92 -8.05
CA ILE A 142 15.28 13.73 -9.43
C ILE A 142 13.77 13.47 -9.39
N ASP A 143 13.30 12.59 -8.49
CA ASP A 143 11.90 12.24 -8.39
C ASP A 143 11.01 13.44 -8.03
N ASN A 144 11.43 14.30 -7.11
CA ASN A 144 10.73 15.54 -6.79
C ASN A 144 10.71 16.52 -8.00
N ALA A 145 11.85 16.69 -8.66
CA ALA A 145 11.93 17.56 -9.83
C ALA A 145 11.01 17.09 -10.98
N VAL A 146 10.97 15.78 -11.22
CA VAL A 146 10.07 15.18 -12.21
C VAL A 146 8.62 15.38 -11.82
N PHE A 147 8.26 15.06 -10.56
CA PHE A 147 6.90 15.18 -10.06
C PHE A 147 6.35 16.60 -10.20
N GLU A 148 7.08 17.60 -9.75
CA GLU A 148 6.68 19.00 -9.88
C GLU A 148 6.59 19.45 -11.33
N SER A 149 7.58 19.01 -12.15
CA SER A 149 7.56 19.34 -13.58
C SER A 149 6.34 18.78 -14.30
N VAL A 150 5.93 17.55 -13.99
CA VAL A 150 4.72 16.91 -14.53
C VAL A 150 3.47 17.68 -14.09
N LEU A 151 3.37 18.05 -12.80
CA LEU A 151 2.24 18.82 -12.28
C LEU A 151 2.06 20.17 -12.99
N ILE A 152 3.15 20.89 -13.20
CA ILE A 152 3.12 22.24 -13.76
C ILE A 152 2.96 22.22 -15.28
N SER A 153 3.73 21.39 -15.99
CA SER A 153 3.76 21.35 -17.46
C SER A 153 2.61 20.58 -18.09
N GLN A 154 1.94 19.72 -17.32
CA GLN A 154 0.96 18.75 -17.80
C GLN A 154 1.53 17.83 -18.92
N THR A 155 2.83 17.60 -18.91
CA THR A 155 3.51 16.72 -19.85
C THR A 155 3.10 15.27 -19.60
N HIS A 156 2.78 14.54 -20.66
CA HIS A 156 2.47 13.12 -20.56
C HIS A 156 3.76 12.33 -20.31
N LEU A 157 3.90 11.80 -19.10
CA LEU A 157 5.04 10.98 -18.71
C LEU A 157 4.71 9.50 -18.87
N ILE A 158 5.49 8.77 -19.67
CA ILE A 158 5.51 7.31 -19.74
C ILE A 158 6.73 6.83 -18.96
N HIS A 159 6.52 6.21 -17.80
CA HIS A 159 7.63 5.71 -17.00
C HIS A 159 7.74 4.19 -17.11
N ILE A 160 8.89 3.70 -17.53
CA ILE A 160 9.20 2.29 -17.63
C ILE A 160 9.91 1.85 -16.35
N MET A 161 9.28 1.00 -15.57
CA MET A 161 9.81 0.48 -14.31
C MET A 161 10.23 -0.97 -14.51
N ASP A 162 11.47 -1.28 -14.18
CA ASP A 162 11.92 -2.67 -14.09
C ASP A 162 11.57 -3.23 -12.71
N LEU A 163 10.61 -4.14 -12.66
CA LEU A 163 10.23 -4.90 -11.46
C LEU A 163 10.82 -6.32 -11.59
N SER A 164 12.13 -6.42 -11.66
CA SER A 164 12.78 -7.73 -11.77
C SER A 164 12.54 -8.59 -10.54
N THR A 165 12.31 -9.88 -10.75
CA THR A 165 12.03 -10.87 -9.70
C THR A 165 13.28 -11.33 -8.95
N ASP A 166 14.48 -10.89 -9.36
CA ASP A 166 15.76 -11.32 -8.83
C ASP A 166 16.21 -10.46 -7.61
N GLU A 167 17.47 -10.54 -7.24
CA GLU A 167 18.08 -9.99 -6.01
C GLU A 167 17.75 -8.51 -5.68
N LEU A 168 17.26 -7.74 -6.64
CA LEU A 168 16.80 -6.35 -6.51
C LEU A 168 15.36 -6.21 -6.00
N GLY A 169 14.67 -7.30 -5.73
CA GLY A 169 13.27 -7.28 -5.26
C GLY A 169 13.04 -6.51 -3.94
N GLU A 170 14.10 -6.14 -3.21
CA GLU A 170 13.99 -5.26 -2.04
C GLU A 170 13.49 -3.86 -2.47
N GLU A 171 13.93 -3.35 -3.61
CA GLU A 171 13.59 -2.04 -4.12
C GLU A 171 12.25 -1.99 -4.87
N ASN A 172 11.72 -3.13 -5.33
CA ASN A 172 10.48 -3.14 -6.11
C ASN A 172 9.29 -2.55 -5.36
N ILE A 173 9.16 -2.86 -4.08
CA ILE A 173 8.09 -2.33 -3.23
C ILE A 173 8.23 -0.81 -3.09
N GLU A 174 9.46 -0.31 -2.89
CA GLU A 174 9.76 1.11 -2.78
C GLU A 174 9.39 1.86 -4.06
N ARG A 175 9.75 1.31 -5.22
CA ARG A 175 9.42 1.88 -6.53
C ARG A 175 7.92 1.94 -6.79
N ILE A 176 7.19 0.88 -6.43
CA ILE A 176 5.72 0.84 -6.55
C ILE A 176 5.10 1.95 -5.71
N PHE A 177 5.45 2.04 -4.42
CA PHE A 177 4.87 3.06 -3.54
C PHE A 177 5.25 4.47 -3.95
N ALA A 178 6.50 4.71 -4.36
CA ALA A 178 6.91 6.01 -4.89
C ALA A 178 6.11 6.42 -6.14
N SER A 179 5.70 5.44 -6.98
CA SER A 179 4.87 5.72 -8.16
C SER A 179 3.42 6.09 -7.82
N LEU A 180 2.90 5.68 -6.66
CA LEU A 180 1.50 5.97 -6.28
C LEU A 180 1.22 7.46 -6.14
N LYS A 181 2.21 8.28 -5.71
CA LYS A 181 2.03 9.74 -5.60
C LYS A 181 1.64 10.40 -6.93
N TYR A 182 2.19 9.89 -8.05
CA TYR A 182 1.84 10.38 -9.39
C TYR A 182 0.40 10.04 -9.74
N MET A 183 -0.03 8.84 -9.38
CA MET A 183 -1.40 8.39 -9.62
C MET A 183 -2.40 9.19 -8.80
N TYR A 184 -2.07 9.45 -7.54
CA TYR A 184 -2.90 10.21 -6.59
C TYR A 184 -3.12 11.67 -7.04
N ASN A 185 -2.13 12.28 -7.69
CA ASN A 185 -2.19 13.68 -8.14
C ASN A 185 -2.61 13.84 -9.62
N ASN A 186 -3.27 12.88 -10.22
CA ASN A 186 -3.66 12.89 -11.64
C ASN A 186 -2.52 12.95 -12.66
N CYS A 187 -1.32 12.86 -12.21
CA CYS A 187 -0.15 12.79 -13.05
C CYS A 187 0.07 11.34 -13.42
N PHE A 188 -0.83 10.78 -14.23
CA PHE A 188 -0.68 9.40 -14.67
C PHE A 188 0.54 9.26 -15.58
N PRO A 189 1.70 8.92 -15.02
CA PRO A 189 2.65 8.21 -15.83
C PRO A 189 1.95 6.91 -16.17
N VAL A 190 1.85 6.57 -17.44
CA VAL A 190 1.57 5.19 -17.81
C VAL A 190 2.79 4.40 -17.33
N SER A 191 2.83 4.12 -16.02
CA SER A 191 3.88 3.30 -15.45
C SER A 191 3.69 1.92 -16.02
N ARG A 192 4.61 1.54 -16.89
CA ARG A 192 4.65 0.22 -17.50
C ARG A 192 5.79 -0.51 -16.87
N TYR A 193 5.52 -1.65 -16.29
CA TYR A 193 6.60 -2.50 -15.85
C TYR A 193 6.93 -3.51 -16.93
N THR A 194 8.21 -3.79 -17.06
CA THR A 194 8.72 -4.82 -17.94
C THR A 194 9.66 -5.71 -17.14
N ASN A 195 9.50 -7.01 -17.29
CA ASN A 195 10.43 -7.99 -16.78
C ASN A 195 11.57 -8.14 -17.80
N ILE A 196 12.34 -7.07 -18.03
CA ILE A 196 13.49 -7.13 -18.92
C ILE A 196 14.69 -7.66 -18.14
N THR A 197 14.71 -8.95 -17.91
CA THR A 197 15.88 -9.70 -17.43
C THR A 197 17.07 -9.62 -18.43
N GLN A 198 16.90 -8.97 -19.56
CA GLN A 198 17.88 -8.97 -20.66
C GLN A 198 18.71 -7.71 -20.80
N MET A 199 18.47 -6.64 -20.04
CA MET A 199 19.31 -5.45 -20.08
C MET A 199 20.29 -5.37 -18.90
N LYS A 200 20.91 -6.47 -18.51
CA LYS A 200 22.20 -6.45 -17.79
C LYS A 200 23.34 -6.08 -18.74
N TYR A 201 23.18 -4.96 -19.47
CA TYR A 201 24.33 -4.29 -20.00
C TYR A 201 24.84 -3.37 -18.89
N GLU A 202 26.14 -3.42 -18.63
CA GLU A 202 26.88 -2.36 -17.95
C GLU A 202 26.80 -1.11 -18.83
N ASN A 203 25.61 -0.52 -18.91
CA ASN A 203 25.38 0.67 -19.70
C ASN A 203 26.05 1.84 -19.00
N MET A 204 26.84 2.58 -19.73
CA MET A 204 27.46 3.81 -19.25
C MET A 204 26.40 4.80 -18.75
N PHE A 205 25.18 4.73 -19.29
CA PHE A 205 24.02 5.53 -18.93
C PHE A 205 22.80 4.61 -18.75
N PRO A 206 22.55 4.11 -17.54
CA PRO A 206 21.42 3.20 -17.25
C PRO A 206 20.07 3.90 -17.25
N TYR A 207 20.03 5.23 -17.09
CA TYR A 207 18.82 6.02 -16.98
C TYR A 207 18.65 6.97 -18.14
N TYR A 208 17.39 7.23 -18.49
CA TYR A 208 17.06 8.14 -19.58
C TYR A 208 15.76 8.91 -19.37
N PHE A 209 15.70 10.08 -20.04
CA PHE A 209 14.47 10.80 -20.40
C PHE A 209 14.48 11.01 -21.90
N VAL A 210 13.43 10.58 -22.59
CA VAL A 210 13.33 10.62 -24.05
C VAL A 210 12.04 11.34 -24.44
N GLY A 211 12.16 12.56 -24.92
CA GLY A 211 11.06 13.37 -25.40
C GLY A 211 10.92 13.37 -26.92
N GLU A 212 10.19 14.35 -27.44
CA GLU A 212 10.00 14.56 -28.87
C GLU A 212 11.17 15.33 -29.49
N LYS A 213 11.79 16.22 -28.74
CA LYS A 213 12.85 17.13 -29.18
C LYS A 213 14.19 16.85 -28.53
N TYR A 214 14.20 16.26 -27.36
CA TYR A 214 15.37 16.11 -26.51
C TYR A 214 15.50 14.71 -25.95
N VAL A 215 16.75 14.30 -25.66
CA VAL A 215 17.07 13.09 -24.92
C VAL A 215 18.09 13.41 -23.86
N ILE A 216 17.88 12.90 -22.66
CA ILE A 216 18.86 12.88 -21.58
C ILE A 216 19.22 11.42 -21.32
N LEU A 217 20.51 11.11 -21.40
CA LEU A 217 21.07 9.83 -20.97
C LEU A 217 21.99 10.10 -19.78
N TYR A 218 21.83 9.40 -18.67
CA TYR A 218 22.63 9.70 -17.47
C TYR A 218 22.92 8.49 -16.59
N ASN A 219 23.94 8.66 -15.73
CA ASN A 219 24.23 7.78 -14.61
C ASN A 219 24.45 8.65 -13.37
N ASN A 220 23.88 8.29 -12.23
CA ASN A 220 23.96 9.07 -10.98
C ASN A 220 23.78 10.60 -11.25
N SER A 221 24.88 11.35 -11.43
CA SER A 221 24.85 12.81 -11.61
C SER A 221 25.48 13.29 -12.93
N ASN A 222 25.99 12.39 -13.76
CA ASN A 222 26.63 12.72 -15.03
C ASN A 222 25.81 12.21 -16.20
N GLY A 223 25.83 12.94 -17.33
CA GLY A 223 25.02 12.53 -18.46
C GLY A 223 25.32 13.29 -19.74
N ILE A 224 24.46 13.07 -20.72
CA ILE A 224 24.51 13.72 -22.03
C ILE A 224 23.12 14.24 -22.36
N PHE A 225 23.04 15.50 -22.76
CA PHE A 225 21.86 16.13 -23.34
C PHE A 225 21.97 16.15 -24.86
N ILE A 226 20.99 15.58 -25.56
CA ILE A 226 20.96 15.41 -27.02
C ILE A 226 19.79 16.19 -27.58
N ASP A 227 20.05 17.09 -28.55
CA ASP A 227 19.07 17.90 -29.27
C ASP A 227 19.11 17.65 -30.81
N ASN A 228 19.94 16.72 -31.26
CA ASN A 228 19.97 16.33 -32.66
C ASN A 228 18.73 15.53 -33.01
N ILE A 229 17.89 16.07 -33.91
CA ILE A 229 16.55 15.55 -34.21
C ILE A 229 16.56 14.11 -34.74
N ASP A 230 17.54 13.75 -35.59
CA ASP A 230 17.61 12.39 -36.14
C ASP A 230 18.03 11.37 -35.08
N THR A 231 18.94 11.76 -34.18
CA THR A 231 19.37 10.95 -33.04
C THR A 231 18.21 10.78 -32.04
N VAL A 232 17.53 11.87 -31.69
CA VAL A 232 16.34 11.85 -30.79
C VAL A 232 15.29 10.91 -31.36
N LYS A 233 14.93 11.05 -32.65
CA LYS A 233 13.93 10.19 -33.27
C LYS A 233 14.32 8.71 -33.22
N THR A 234 15.57 8.38 -33.51
CA THR A 234 16.07 7.01 -33.51
C THR A 234 15.98 6.40 -32.09
N ILE A 235 16.41 7.14 -31.05
CA ILE A 235 16.35 6.69 -29.67
C ILE A 235 14.89 6.53 -29.23
N ARG A 236 14.03 7.52 -29.54
CA ARG A 236 12.62 7.50 -29.19
C ARG A 236 11.89 6.30 -29.79
N GLU A 237 12.09 5.99 -31.05
CA GLU A 237 11.47 4.83 -31.71
C GLU A 237 11.83 3.51 -31.02
N ASN A 238 13.06 3.36 -30.54
CA ASN A 238 13.50 2.16 -29.81
C ASN A 238 12.90 2.08 -28.42
N VAL A 239 12.90 3.18 -27.67
CA VAL A 239 12.33 3.22 -26.32
C VAL A 239 10.81 3.08 -26.36
N TYR A 240 10.16 3.64 -27.38
CA TYR A 240 8.71 3.49 -27.57
C TYR A 240 8.30 2.02 -27.81
N LYS A 241 9.10 1.25 -28.52
CA LYS A 241 8.86 -0.20 -28.68
C LYS A 241 8.85 -0.91 -27.32
N ILE A 242 9.81 -0.57 -26.45
CA ILE A 242 9.84 -1.14 -25.09
C ILE A 242 8.57 -0.74 -24.33
N ALA A 243 8.23 0.53 -24.35
CA ALA A 243 7.02 1.03 -23.66
C ALA A 243 5.75 0.34 -24.18
N SER A 244 5.62 0.15 -25.50
CA SER A 244 4.43 -0.46 -26.12
C SER A 244 4.26 -1.94 -25.81
N THR A 245 5.33 -2.65 -25.48
CA THR A 245 5.30 -4.08 -25.11
C THR A 245 5.23 -4.31 -23.61
N SER A 246 5.36 -3.25 -22.81
CA SER A 246 5.31 -3.32 -21.34
C SER A 246 3.88 -3.37 -20.84
N THR A 247 3.68 -3.98 -19.67
CA THR A 247 2.36 -4.08 -19.02
C THR A 247 2.05 -2.80 -18.23
N PRO A 248 0.88 -2.19 -18.39
CA PRO A 248 0.48 -1.06 -17.55
C PRO A 248 0.43 -1.45 -16.07
N LEU A 249 1.06 -0.65 -15.21
CA LEU A 249 1.06 -0.87 -13.77
C LEU A 249 -0.33 -0.64 -13.17
N GLY A 250 -1.03 0.37 -13.65
CA GLY A 250 -2.35 0.73 -13.17
C GLY A 250 -3.22 1.32 -14.27
N THR A 251 -4.48 1.48 -13.93
CA THR A 251 -5.48 2.13 -14.79
C THR A 251 -6.18 3.22 -14.00
N LYS A 252 -6.44 4.35 -14.65
CA LYS A 252 -7.42 5.32 -14.16
C LYS A 252 -8.76 4.90 -14.74
N PRO A 253 -9.68 4.41 -13.93
CA PRO A 253 -11.03 4.17 -14.40
C PRO A 253 -11.79 5.51 -14.48
N ASP A 254 -12.57 5.73 -15.53
CA ASP A 254 -13.67 6.67 -15.44
C ASP A 254 -14.74 6.11 -14.46
N ASP A 255 -15.63 6.96 -13.96
CA ASP A 255 -16.49 6.62 -12.82
C ASP A 255 -17.31 5.32 -13.00
N ILE A 256 -17.84 5.08 -14.18
CA ILE A 256 -18.61 3.86 -14.50
C ILE A 256 -17.67 2.67 -14.68
N MET A 257 -16.51 2.89 -15.31
CA MET A 257 -15.50 1.87 -15.50
C MET A 257 -14.77 1.52 -14.20
N PHE A 258 -14.71 2.43 -13.22
CA PHE A 258 -14.21 2.12 -11.88
C PHE A 258 -15.05 1.05 -11.21
N VAL A 259 -16.35 1.29 -11.10
CA VAL A 259 -17.31 0.32 -10.54
C VAL A 259 -17.23 -1.00 -11.32
N LYS A 260 -17.29 -0.94 -12.67
CA LYS A 260 -17.18 -2.14 -13.52
C LYS A 260 -15.84 -2.86 -13.35
N SER A 261 -14.72 -2.14 -13.22
CA SER A 261 -13.40 -2.74 -13.03
C SER A 261 -13.24 -3.37 -11.65
N MET A 262 -13.85 -2.80 -10.62
CA MET A 262 -13.94 -3.41 -9.30
C MET A 262 -14.69 -4.75 -9.38
N TYR A 263 -15.84 -4.78 -10.05
CA TYR A 263 -16.62 -6.00 -10.28
C TYR A 263 -15.89 -7.04 -11.11
N GLU A 264 -15.28 -6.65 -12.23
CA GLU A 264 -14.56 -7.58 -13.11
C GLU A 264 -13.27 -8.11 -12.46
N LYS A 265 -12.60 -7.31 -11.64
CA LYS A 265 -11.37 -7.73 -10.95
C LYS A 265 -11.67 -8.67 -9.79
N GLY A 266 -12.72 -8.41 -9.04
CA GLY A 266 -13.19 -9.31 -7.99
C GLY A 266 -13.64 -10.67 -8.55
N SER A 267 -14.42 -10.68 -9.65
CA SER A 267 -14.92 -11.93 -10.27
C SER A 267 -13.81 -12.82 -10.88
N LYS A 268 -12.63 -12.25 -11.15
CA LYS A 268 -11.45 -12.98 -11.67
C LYS A 268 -10.43 -13.31 -10.58
N ALA A 269 -10.67 -12.93 -9.34
CA ALA A 269 -9.82 -13.29 -8.22
C ALA A 269 -10.02 -14.76 -7.87
N GLU A 270 -9.39 -15.64 -8.62
CA GLU A 270 -9.32 -17.07 -8.33
C GLU A 270 -8.40 -17.31 -7.14
N GLY A 271 -8.92 -17.26 -5.92
CA GLY A 271 -8.15 -17.52 -4.70
C GLY A 271 -9.02 -17.99 -3.57
N ASP A 272 -8.50 -18.87 -2.71
CA ASP A 272 -9.22 -19.44 -1.57
C ASP A 272 -9.33 -18.47 -0.37
N ALA A 273 -8.66 -17.32 -0.42
CA ALA A 273 -8.65 -16.35 0.67
C ALA A 273 -8.43 -14.92 0.16
N THR A 274 -9.13 -13.99 0.77
CA THR A 274 -8.94 -12.55 0.57
C THR A 274 -8.61 -11.89 1.89
N THR A 275 -7.62 -11.01 1.89
CA THR A 275 -7.32 -10.16 3.03
C THR A 275 -7.31 -8.70 2.58
N THR A 276 -8.09 -7.86 3.26
CA THR A 276 -8.14 -6.43 3.02
C THR A 276 -7.43 -5.67 4.14
N PHE A 277 -6.73 -4.61 3.78
CA PHE A 277 -6.13 -3.66 4.69
C PHE A 277 -6.67 -2.28 4.31
N THR A 278 -7.62 -1.77 5.11
CA THR A 278 -8.46 -0.62 4.76
C THR A 278 -8.60 0.34 5.92
N TYR A 279 -8.69 1.63 5.65
CA TYR A 279 -8.95 2.63 6.69
C TYR A 279 -10.36 2.46 7.27
N TYR A 280 -11.40 2.41 6.42
CA TYR A 280 -12.77 2.11 6.83
C TYR A 280 -13.02 0.60 6.89
N PRO A 281 -13.94 0.11 7.71
CA PRO A 281 -14.30 -1.30 7.66
C PRO A 281 -14.97 -1.64 6.32
N CYS A 282 -14.50 -2.71 5.67
CA CYS A 282 -15.19 -3.28 4.53
C CYS A 282 -16.50 -3.93 5.04
N ILE A 283 -17.64 -3.33 4.71
CA ILE A 283 -18.96 -3.79 5.18
C ILE A 283 -19.66 -4.71 4.19
N ALA A 284 -19.16 -4.86 2.97
CA ALA A 284 -19.80 -5.63 1.90
C ALA A 284 -20.15 -7.07 2.30
N LYS A 285 -19.31 -7.71 3.12
CA LYS A 285 -19.57 -9.06 3.68
C LYS A 285 -20.76 -9.09 4.66
N TYR A 286 -21.05 -7.97 5.30
CA TYR A 286 -21.98 -7.89 6.45
C TYR A 286 -23.34 -7.31 6.07
N VAL A 287 -23.52 -6.88 4.81
CA VAL A 287 -24.77 -6.30 4.31
C VAL A 287 -25.53 -7.30 3.45
N ASP A 288 -26.84 -7.14 3.40
CA ASP A 288 -27.74 -7.94 2.59
C ASP A 288 -28.29 -7.09 1.42
N TYR A 289 -29.07 -7.75 0.56
CA TYR A 289 -29.71 -7.10 -0.58
C TYR A 289 -30.56 -5.89 -0.17
N ASP A 290 -31.36 -6.04 0.91
CA ASP A 290 -32.26 -4.98 1.36
C ASP A 290 -31.48 -3.76 1.87
N PHE A 291 -30.34 -3.98 2.55
CA PHE A 291 -29.43 -2.91 2.90
C PHE A 291 -28.95 -2.18 1.65
N MET A 292 -28.36 -2.91 0.69
CA MET A 292 -27.80 -2.30 -0.54
C MET A 292 -28.84 -1.55 -1.33
N TYR A 293 -30.04 -2.13 -1.47
CA TYR A 293 -31.15 -1.49 -2.16
C TYR A 293 -31.60 -0.20 -1.47
N SER A 294 -31.68 -0.21 -0.14
CA SER A 294 -32.15 0.95 0.64
C SER A 294 -31.16 2.12 0.65
N VAL A 295 -29.85 1.85 0.63
CA VAL A 295 -28.83 2.90 0.59
C VAL A 295 -28.60 3.44 -0.82
N THR A 296 -28.85 2.66 -1.86
CA THR A 296 -28.70 3.13 -3.25
C THR A 296 -29.73 4.23 -3.57
N LYS A 297 -29.26 5.36 -4.10
CA LYS A 297 -30.10 6.51 -4.44
C LYS A 297 -31.16 6.15 -5.47
N ASN A 298 -32.36 6.73 -5.32
CA ASN A 298 -33.50 6.42 -6.21
C ASN A 298 -33.35 6.99 -7.63
N GLU A 299 -32.50 8.01 -7.77
CA GLU A 299 -32.21 8.70 -9.04
C GLU A 299 -31.29 7.88 -9.96
N ILE A 300 -30.71 6.80 -9.45
CA ILE A 300 -29.81 5.95 -10.23
C ILE A 300 -30.64 5.15 -11.25
N PRO A 301 -30.33 5.28 -12.54
CA PRO A 301 -31.00 4.49 -13.58
C PRO A 301 -30.78 2.99 -13.34
N GLU A 302 -31.86 2.20 -13.57
CA GLU A 302 -31.80 0.74 -13.43
C GLU A 302 -31.29 0.26 -12.06
N LYS A 303 -31.61 1.01 -10.99
CA LYS A 303 -31.20 0.76 -9.60
C LYS A 303 -31.28 -0.72 -9.21
N GLU A 304 -32.44 -1.37 -9.50
CA GLU A 304 -32.64 -2.77 -9.11
C GLU A 304 -31.63 -3.71 -9.80
N MET A 305 -31.38 -3.49 -11.09
CA MET A 305 -30.40 -4.29 -11.84
C MET A 305 -28.97 -4.08 -11.28
N LEU A 306 -28.60 -2.84 -11.00
CA LEU A 306 -27.27 -2.53 -10.44
C LEU A 306 -27.08 -3.15 -9.06
N VAL A 307 -28.09 -3.05 -8.19
CA VAL A 307 -28.04 -3.67 -6.85
C VAL A 307 -27.97 -5.19 -6.94
N ASN A 308 -28.73 -5.82 -7.85
CA ASN A 308 -28.66 -7.26 -8.07
C ASN A 308 -27.25 -7.69 -8.50
N VAL A 309 -26.66 -7.02 -9.48
CA VAL A 309 -25.31 -7.34 -9.97
C VAL A 309 -24.29 -7.16 -8.86
N ALA A 310 -24.36 -6.04 -8.11
CA ALA A 310 -23.47 -5.76 -7.01
C ALA A 310 -23.58 -6.81 -5.89
N TYR A 311 -24.82 -7.12 -5.48
CA TYR A 311 -25.05 -8.10 -4.41
C TYR A 311 -24.63 -9.52 -4.80
N GLU A 312 -24.95 -9.97 -6.02
CA GLU A 312 -24.47 -11.27 -6.52
C GLU A 312 -22.94 -11.35 -6.53
N HIS A 313 -22.30 -10.26 -6.93
CA HIS A 313 -20.84 -10.19 -6.95
C HIS A 313 -20.27 -10.29 -5.52
N TYR A 314 -20.69 -9.40 -4.61
CA TYR A 314 -20.21 -9.39 -3.24
C TYR A 314 -20.55 -10.68 -2.50
N SER A 315 -21.74 -11.25 -2.69
CA SER A 315 -22.14 -12.49 -2.02
C SER A 315 -21.25 -13.66 -2.46
N LYS A 316 -21.02 -13.83 -3.76
CA LYS A 316 -20.11 -14.88 -4.27
C LYS A 316 -18.69 -14.68 -3.75
N PHE A 317 -18.20 -13.45 -3.81
CA PHE A 317 -16.82 -13.12 -3.44
C PHE A 317 -16.54 -13.32 -1.95
N TYR A 318 -17.39 -12.80 -1.07
CA TYR A 318 -17.12 -12.81 0.37
C TYR A 318 -17.65 -14.02 1.12
N PHE A 319 -18.67 -14.73 0.59
CA PHE A 319 -19.24 -15.90 1.27
C PHE A 319 -18.58 -17.22 0.85
N GLU A 320 -18.02 -17.29 -0.34
CA GLU A 320 -17.39 -18.52 -0.84
C GLU A 320 -15.91 -18.64 -0.43
N HIS A 321 -15.28 -17.55 0.03
CA HIS A 321 -13.86 -17.51 0.33
C HIS A 321 -13.58 -17.15 1.80
N LYS A 322 -12.40 -17.55 2.30
CA LYS A 322 -11.91 -17.07 3.58
C LYS A 322 -11.60 -15.59 3.47
N PHE A 323 -12.25 -14.79 4.29
CA PHE A 323 -12.11 -13.34 4.32
C PHE A 323 -11.52 -12.89 5.64
N ARG A 324 -10.50 -12.04 5.58
CA ARG A 324 -9.94 -11.32 6.73
C ARG A 324 -9.86 -9.85 6.38
N GLN A 325 -10.07 -8.99 7.35
CA GLN A 325 -9.83 -7.56 7.19
C GLN A 325 -9.09 -6.97 8.38
N ILE A 326 -8.23 -6.00 8.07
CA ILE A 326 -7.62 -5.11 9.04
C ILE A 326 -8.18 -3.72 8.77
N THR A 327 -8.73 -3.07 9.77
CA THR A 327 -9.28 -1.72 9.66
C THR A 327 -8.88 -0.87 10.85
N THR A 328 -9.13 0.44 10.80
CA THR A 328 -8.74 1.37 11.85
C THR A 328 -9.86 1.62 12.87
N VAL A 329 -9.49 2.06 14.08
CA VAL A 329 -10.45 2.56 15.09
C VAL A 329 -11.20 3.76 14.52
N THR A 330 -10.46 4.73 13.98
CA THR A 330 -11.01 5.96 13.41
C THR A 330 -11.97 5.69 12.25
N GLY A 331 -11.68 4.70 11.40
CA GLY A 331 -12.57 4.30 10.31
C GLY A 331 -13.88 3.69 10.80
N ILE A 332 -13.83 2.86 11.85
CA ILE A 332 -15.05 2.32 12.48
C ILE A 332 -15.87 3.43 13.14
N GLU A 333 -15.22 4.38 13.84
CA GLU A 333 -15.90 5.54 14.43
C GLU A 333 -16.59 6.40 13.36
N LYS A 334 -15.88 6.75 12.30
CA LYS A 334 -16.45 7.52 11.18
C LYS A 334 -17.66 6.81 10.57
N PHE A 335 -17.57 5.48 10.33
CA PHE A 335 -18.74 4.72 9.88
C PHE A 335 -19.90 4.80 10.87
N ALA A 336 -19.62 4.61 12.16
CA ALA A 336 -20.66 4.69 13.19
C ALA A 336 -21.31 6.07 13.25
N GLU A 337 -20.55 7.14 13.10
CA GLU A 337 -21.04 8.53 13.16
C GLU A 337 -21.77 8.96 11.90
N THR A 338 -21.22 8.66 10.75
CA THR A 338 -21.70 9.20 9.46
C THR A 338 -22.58 8.22 8.67
N GLY A 339 -22.38 6.91 8.86
CA GLY A 339 -22.99 5.88 8.02
C GLY A 339 -22.38 5.78 6.62
N CYS A 340 -21.31 6.53 6.34
CA CYS A 340 -20.60 6.44 5.07
C CYS A 340 -19.70 5.20 5.04
N PHE A 341 -19.57 4.58 3.89
CA PHE A 341 -18.77 3.38 3.66
C PHE A 341 -18.09 3.44 2.29
N GLN A 342 -17.04 2.66 2.13
CA GLN A 342 -16.05 2.82 1.07
C GLN A 342 -16.39 2.11 -0.23
N GLU A 343 -17.11 1.01 -0.16
CA GLU A 343 -17.25 0.06 -1.27
C GLU A 343 -18.06 0.62 -2.46
N ILE A 344 -18.89 1.61 -2.20
CA ILE A 344 -19.70 2.24 -3.24
C ILE A 344 -19.55 3.76 -3.13
N PRO A 345 -19.26 4.44 -4.25
CA PRO A 345 -19.15 5.90 -4.27
C PRO A 345 -20.36 6.63 -3.69
N ALA A 346 -20.13 7.67 -2.88
CA ALA A 346 -21.16 8.48 -2.25
C ALA A 346 -22.13 9.15 -3.23
N ILE A 347 -21.73 9.31 -4.51
CA ILE A 347 -22.64 9.78 -5.56
C ILE A 347 -23.77 8.80 -5.86
N TYR A 348 -23.56 7.50 -5.61
CA TYR A 348 -24.54 6.44 -5.89
C TYR A 348 -25.34 6.01 -4.67
N VAL A 349 -24.83 6.29 -3.45
CA VAL A 349 -25.47 5.82 -2.21
C VAL A 349 -25.71 6.93 -1.22
N ASN A 350 -26.69 6.72 -0.36
CA ASN A 350 -26.92 7.52 0.84
C ASN A 350 -26.19 6.88 2.01
N ALA A 351 -25.94 7.65 3.07
CA ALA A 351 -25.44 7.14 4.31
C ALA A 351 -26.38 6.07 4.90
N ALA A 352 -25.80 5.06 5.56
CA ALA A 352 -26.56 4.04 6.26
C ALA A 352 -27.32 4.66 7.44
N SER A 353 -28.60 4.32 7.60
CA SER A 353 -29.42 4.75 8.73
C SER A 353 -28.84 4.23 10.06
N GLN A 354 -29.22 4.86 11.16
CA GLN A 354 -28.79 4.46 12.52
C GLN A 354 -29.03 2.95 12.77
N LYS A 355 -30.20 2.43 12.42
CA LYS A 355 -30.53 1.01 12.57
C LYS A 355 -29.61 0.11 11.75
N GLN A 356 -29.26 0.52 10.55
CA GLN A 356 -28.35 -0.21 9.66
C GLN A 356 -26.92 -0.20 10.21
N ARG A 357 -26.44 0.96 10.68
CA ARG A 357 -25.14 1.10 11.34
C ARG A 357 -25.00 0.15 12.54
N ILE A 358 -25.99 0.15 13.44
CA ILE A 358 -26.03 -0.74 14.60
C ILE A 358 -25.97 -2.22 14.16
N ASN A 359 -26.74 -2.61 13.13
CA ASN A 359 -26.73 -3.99 12.64
C ASN A 359 -25.38 -4.41 12.07
N VAL A 360 -24.74 -3.54 11.29
CA VAL A 360 -23.38 -3.80 10.76
C VAL A 360 -22.37 -3.90 11.90
N LEU A 361 -22.37 -2.97 12.86
CA LEU A 361 -21.47 -3.00 14.02
C LEU A 361 -21.60 -4.28 14.83
N LYS A 362 -22.83 -4.80 15.04
CA LYS A 362 -23.05 -6.11 15.69
C LYS A 362 -22.42 -7.27 14.92
N LYS A 363 -22.47 -7.21 13.58
CA LYS A 363 -21.82 -8.22 12.72
C LYS A 363 -20.29 -8.08 12.76
N LEU A 364 -19.74 -6.87 12.86
CA LEU A 364 -18.30 -6.64 13.05
C LEU A 364 -17.79 -7.21 14.38
N VAL A 365 -18.57 -7.10 15.48
CA VAL A 365 -18.25 -7.76 16.76
C VAL A 365 -18.14 -9.27 16.56
N SER A 366 -19.08 -9.88 15.84
CA SER A 366 -19.05 -11.32 15.56
C SER A 366 -17.86 -11.71 14.68
N ALA A 367 -17.45 -10.85 13.76
CA ALA A 367 -16.30 -11.07 12.90
C ALA A 367 -14.97 -11.09 13.68
N ILE A 368 -14.86 -10.32 14.77
CA ILE A 368 -13.70 -10.39 15.68
C ILE A 368 -13.63 -11.77 16.35
N ASP A 369 -14.75 -12.32 16.79
CA ASP A 369 -14.79 -13.66 17.41
C ASP A 369 -14.35 -14.76 16.44
N ASN A 370 -14.61 -14.58 15.15
CA ASN A 370 -14.25 -15.51 14.08
C ASN A 370 -12.81 -15.30 13.56
N ASN A 371 -12.05 -14.34 14.09
CA ASN A 371 -10.73 -13.91 13.57
C ASN A 371 -10.80 -13.46 12.08
N GLU A 372 -11.89 -12.84 11.71
CA GLU A 372 -12.11 -12.26 10.39
C GLU A 372 -11.86 -10.74 10.37
N LEU A 373 -12.00 -10.07 11.51
CA LEU A 373 -11.74 -8.64 11.69
C LEU A 373 -10.65 -8.42 12.73
N PHE A 374 -9.68 -7.60 12.35
CA PHE A 374 -8.61 -7.10 13.21
C PHE A 374 -8.65 -5.58 13.20
N VAL A 375 -8.57 -4.97 14.38
CA VAL A 375 -8.59 -3.51 14.53
C VAL A 375 -7.19 -3.00 14.80
N LEU A 376 -6.68 -2.15 13.92
CA LEU A 376 -5.33 -1.61 13.96
C LEU A 376 -5.13 -0.74 15.22
N ASP A 377 -4.00 -0.91 15.88
CA ASP A 377 -3.54 -0.03 16.96
C ASP A 377 -2.87 1.20 16.34
N GLU A 378 -3.66 2.28 16.17
CA GLU A 378 -3.23 3.49 15.46
C GLU A 378 -2.11 4.25 16.19
N ASP A 379 -1.86 3.97 17.48
CA ASP A 379 -0.68 4.48 18.19
C ASP A 379 0.62 3.82 17.71
N LYS A 380 0.53 2.62 17.12
CA LYS A 380 1.68 1.86 16.61
C LYS A 380 1.84 1.92 15.11
N VAL A 381 0.72 1.88 14.39
CA VAL A 381 0.70 1.95 12.92
C VAL A 381 -0.49 2.79 12.50
N ASN A 382 -0.22 3.94 11.92
CA ASN A 382 -1.24 4.79 11.34
C ASN A 382 -1.42 4.45 9.86
N MET A 383 -2.65 4.40 9.38
CA MET A 383 -2.96 4.14 7.98
C MET A 383 -3.52 5.39 7.31
N ASN A 384 -3.01 5.72 6.13
CA ASN A 384 -3.57 6.79 5.31
C ASN A 384 -5.01 6.44 4.89
N SER A 385 -5.94 7.37 5.09
CA SER A 385 -7.38 7.18 4.81
C SER A 385 -7.70 6.99 3.32
N GLY A 386 -6.78 7.36 2.44
CA GLY A 386 -6.98 7.32 0.98
C GLY A 386 -6.47 6.05 0.30
N VAL A 387 -5.97 5.05 1.03
CA VAL A 387 -5.39 3.84 0.44
C VAL A 387 -6.10 2.59 0.96
N GLU A 388 -6.42 1.69 0.05
CA GLU A 388 -6.94 0.36 0.31
C GLU A 388 -6.06 -0.69 -0.35
N ILE A 389 -5.80 -1.79 0.35
CA ILE A 389 -4.99 -2.90 -0.15
C ILE A 389 -5.80 -4.18 -0.04
N GLU A 390 -5.98 -4.86 -1.16
CA GLU A 390 -6.64 -6.16 -1.23
C GLU A 390 -5.67 -7.23 -1.73
N ASN A 391 -5.42 -8.24 -0.93
CA ASN A 391 -4.59 -9.39 -1.30
C ASN A 391 -5.47 -10.63 -1.51
N HIS A 392 -5.53 -11.11 -2.74
CA HIS A 392 -6.33 -12.25 -3.18
C HIS A 392 -5.50 -13.50 -3.47
N ASN A 393 -4.34 -13.68 -2.85
CA ASN A 393 -3.39 -14.79 -3.04
C ASN A 393 -2.78 -14.93 -4.46
N LYS A 394 -3.52 -14.59 -5.52
CA LYS A 394 -3.03 -14.61 -6.92
C LYS A 394 -2.98 -13.20 -7.52
N LYS A 395 -3.52 -12.23 -6.81
CA LYS A 395 -3.59 -10.85 -7.25
C LYS A 395 -3.58 -9.91 -6.07
N LEU A 396 -2.77 -8.87 -6.16
CA LEU A 396 -2.78 -7.75 -5.25
C LEU A 396 -3.44 -6.57 -5.95
N ILE A 397 -4.34 -5.89 -5.26
CA ILE A 397 -4.97 -4.66 -5.72
C ILE A 397 -4.65 -3.58 -4.68
N ILE A 398 -4.17 -2.44 -5.14
CA ILE A 398 -4.02 -1.22 -4.34
C ILE A 398 -4.89 -0.17 -5.00
N SER A 399 -5.84 0.36 -4.27
CA SER A 399 -6.70 1.45 -4.71
C SER A 399 -6.52 2.66 -3.82
N GLY A 400 -6.60 3.84 -4.43
CA GLY A 400 -6.56 5.11 -3.73
C GLY A 400 -7.75 5.96 -4.13
N TYR A 401 -8.35 6.66 -3.13
CA TYR A 401 -9.42 7.60 -3.33
C TYR A 401 -9.54 8.58 -2.17
N ASP A 402 -10.00 9.78 -2.47
CA ASP A 402 -10.21 10.82 -1.48
C ASP A 402 -11.70 10.84 -1.06
N PHE A 403 -11.96 10.29 0.15
CA PHE A 403 -13.34 10.24 0.70
C PHE A 403 -13.82 11.58 1.25
N GLU A 404 -12.93 12.48 1.61
CA GLU A 404 -13.30 13.77 2.20
C GLU A 404 -13.79 14.77 1.15
N LYS A 405 -13.40 14.54 -0.10
CA LYS A 405 -13.94 15.30 -1.22
C LYS A 405 -15.19 14.60 -1.74
N ASP A 406 -16.36 15.14 -1.46
CA ASP A 406 -17.69 14.71 -1.97
C ASP A 406 -17.78 14.56 -3.51
N ASN A 407 -16.68 14.67 -4.20
CA ASN A 407 -16.56 14.54 -5.63
C ASN A 407 -15.74 13.29 -5.98
N PHE A 408 -16.43 12.19 -6.19
CA PHE A 408 -15.89 11.06 -6.96
C PHE A 408 -15.47 11.47 -8.38
N ALA A 409 -15.94 12.61 -8.84
CA ALA A 409 -15.44 13.31 -10.02
C ALA A 409 -14.06 13.96 -9.79
N SER A 410 -13.49 13.92 -8.56
CA SER A 410 -12.10 14.26 -8.37
C SER A 410 -11.29 13.21 -9.12
N ASN A 411 -10.43 13.69 -9.98
CA ASN A 411 -9.55 12.89 -10.81
C ASN A 411 -8.52 12.04 -10.02
N ASP A 412 -8.66 11.86 -8.72
CA ASP A 412 -7.65 11.37 -7.78
C ASP A 412 -7.77 9.85 -7.49
N ASN A 413 -8.73 9.16 -8.13
CA ASN A 413 -8.92 7.73 -7.94
C ASN A 413 -7.99 6.92 -8.83
N PHE A 414 -7.32 5.93 -8.26
CA PHE A 414 -6.50 4.99 -9.01
C PHE A 414 -6.72 3.54 -8.56
N ILE A 415 -6.47 2.61 -9.46
CA ILE A 415 -6.38 1.18 -9.14
C ILE A 415 -5.11 0.64 -9.79
N VAL A 416 -4.28 0.03 -8.96
CA VAL A 416 -3.08 -0.70 -9.38
C VAL A 416 -3.27 -2.17 -9.06
N SER A 417 -2.92 -3.04 -9.98
CA SER A 417 -3.03 -4.48 -9.74
C SER A 417 -1.76 -5.22 -10.15
N PHE A 418 -1.34 -6.15 -9.31
CA PHE A 418 -0.16 -6.99 -9.50
C PHE A 418 -0.55 -8.46 -9.48
N ASP A 419 0.03 -9.22 -10.40
CA ASP A 419 -0.02 -10.69 -10.44
C ASP A 419 1.34 -11.33 -10.16
N ASP A 420 2.34 -10.50 -9.81
CA ASP A 420 3.66 -10.98 -9.42
C ASP A 420 3.61 -11.68 -8.06
N SER A 421 4.00 -12.96 -8.04
CA SER A 421 3.91 -13.80 -6.84
C SER A 421 4.79 -13.33 -5.70
N SER A 422 5.92 -12.65 -5.97
CA SER A 422 6.82 -12.15 -4.93
C SER A 422 6.22 -10.93 -4.23
N ILE A 423 5.62 -10.03 -4.98
CA ILE A 423 4.92 -8.85 -4.46
C ILE A 423 3.71 -9.29 -3.62
N ILE A 424 2.87 -10.17 -4.17
CA ILE A 424 1.69 -10.72 -3.47
C ILE A 424 2.10 -11.37 -2.15
N LYS A 425 3.17 -12.18 -2.17
CA LYS A 425 3.71 -12.83 -0.98
C LYS A 425 4.19 -11.83 0.06
N THR A 426 4.91 -10.78 -0.36
CA THR A 426 5.41 -9.74 0.57
C THR A 426 4.25 -9.04 1.28
N PHE A 427 3.18 -8.70 0.56
CA PHE A 427 1.98 -8.13 1.19
C PHE A 427 1.28 -9.11 2.11
N GLY A 428 1.20 -10.38 1.77
CA GLY A 428 0.68 -11.43 2.67
C GLY A 428 1.49 -11.52 3.96
N ASN A 429 2.81 -11.56 3.86
CA ASN A 429 3.72 -11.57 5.01
C ASN A 429 3.63 -10.28 5.83
N PHE A 430 3.45 -9.13 5.19
CA PHE A 430 3.22 -7.85 5.87
C PHE A 430 1.93 -7.87 6.70
N ILE A 431 0.84 -8.33 6.12
CA ILE A 431 -0.44 -8.46 6.81
C ILE A 431 -0.33 -9.41 8.02
N ASP A 432 0.29 -10.57 7.82
CA ASP A 432 0.52 -11.52 8.91
C ASP A 432 1.44 -10.90 9.99
N TYR A 433 2.48 -10.16 9.59
CA TYR A 433 3.31 -9.42 10.54
C TYR A 433 2.50 -8.40 11.36
N ILE A 434 1.63 -7.60 10.75
CA ILE A 434 0.78 -6.63 11.46
C ILE A 434 -0.10 -7.33 12.51
N ILE A 435 -0.75 -8.43 12.12
CA ILE A 435 -1.62 -9.21 13.02
C ILE A 435 -0.82 -9.81 14.18
N HIS A 436 0.30 -10.48 13.87
CA HIS A 436 1.06 -11.27 14.83
C HIS A 436 2.08 -10.47 15.64
N SER A 437 2.41 -9.23 15.27
CA SER A 437 3.34 -8.36 16.00
C SER A 437 2.70 -7.47 17.07
N LYS A 438 1.44 -7.73 17.44
CA LYS A 438 0.65 -6.89 18.35
C LYS A 438 0.47 -5.43 17.89
N LYS A 439 0.41 -5.23 16.58
CA LYS A 439 0.05 -3.95 15.95
C LYS A 439 -1.45 -3.80 15.72
N VAL A 440 -2.21 -4.79 16.15
CA VAL A 440 -3.67 -4.76 16.27
C VAL A 440 -4.06 -4.83 17.73
N TYR A 441 -5.19 -4.25 18.07
CA TYR A 441 -5.75 -4.37 19.40
C TYR A 441 -6.15 -5.81 19.73
N SER A 442 -6.20 -6.14 21.01
CA SER A 442 -6.75 -7.43 21.45
C SER A 442 -8.23 -7.54 21.05
N ASN A 443 -8.70 -8.75 20.76
CA ASN A 443 -10.10 -9.00 20.44
C ASN A 443 -11.05 -8.43 21.51
N GLU A 444 -10.69 -8.55 22.78
CA GLU A 444 -11.49 -8.02 23.89
C GLU A 444 -11.61 -6.49 23.85
N TYR A 445 -10.51 -5.78 23.59
CA TYR A 445 -10.51 -4.32 23.46
C TYR A 445 -11.34 -3.88 22.24
N ALA A 446 -11.08 -4.48 21.09
CA ALA A 446 -11.78 -4.14 19.84
C ALA A 446 -13.30 -4.36 19.96
N LYS A 447 -13.73 -5.44 20.59
CA LYS A 447 -15.15 -5.72 20.83
C LYS A 447 -15.77 -4.67 21.75
N ARG A 448 -15.16 -4.40 22.91
CA ARG A 448 -15.67 -3.38 23.85
C ARG A 448 -15.76 -2.01 23.20
N PHE A 449 -14.79 -1.67 22.36
CA PHE A 449 -14.81 -0.42 21.60
C PHE A 449 -16.03 -0.35 20.69
N ILE A 450 -16.27 -1.36 19.82
CA ILE A 450 -17.42 -1.39 18.92
C ILE A 450 -18.75 -1.44 19.71
N GLU A 451 -18.84 -2.20 20.78
CA GLU A 451 -20.00 -2.26 21.64
C GLU A 451 -20.32 -0.89 22.26
N SER A 452 -19.30 -0.11 22.62
CA SER A 452 -19.51 1.26 23.12
C SER A 452 -20.11 2.19 22.06
N LEU A 453 -19.74 2.03 20.79
CA LEU A 453 -20.33 2.77 19.67
C LEU A 453 -21.79 2.36 19.43
N ILE A 454 -22.10 1.07 19.55
CA ILE A 454 -23.49 0.57 19.47
C ILE A 454 -24.36 1.22 20.54
N VAL A 455 -23.89 1.22 21.81
CA VAL A 455 -24.62 1.85 22.91
C VAL A 455 -24.80 3.35 22.67
N LYS A 456 -23.75 4.05 22.20
CA LYS A 456 -23.85 5.47 21.83
C LYS A 456 -24.94 5.71 20.80
N LEU A 457 -24.98 4.91 19.75
CA LEU A 457 -25.99 5.02 18.69
C LEU A 457 -27.41 4.69 19.22
N GLU A 458 -27.58 3.65 20.05
CA GLU A 458 -28.89 3.27 20.60
C GLU A 458 -29.50 4.37 21.52
N HIS A 459 -28.67 5.26 22.09
CA HIS A 459 -29.11 6.39 22.91
C HIS A 459 -29.29 7.70 22.11
N MET A 460 -28.90 7.76 20.85
CA MET A 460 -29.18 8.92 20.00
C MET A 460 -30.63 8.87 19.52
N ASN A 461 -31.24 10.06 19.32
CA ASN A 461 -32.55 10.10 18.66
C ASN A 461 -32.44 9.50 17.26
N PRO A 462 -33.41 8.68 16.84
CA PRO A 462 -33.38 8.10 15.49
C PRO A 462 -33.40 9.23 14.43
N ASP A 463 -32.61 9.04 13.39
CA ASP A 463 -32.53 9.92 12.22
C ASP A 463 -33.86 9.97 11.45
#